data_606c69b7a557020e6f1c40433db9e52e
#
_entry.id   606c69b7a557020e6f1c40433db9e52e
#
_cell.length_a   1.000
_cell.length_b   1.000
_cell.length_c   1.000
_cell.angle_alpha   90.00
_cell.angle_beta   90.00
_cell.angle_gamma   90.00
#
_symmetry.space_group_name_H-M   'P 1'
#
loop_
_entity.id
_entity.type
_entity.pdbx_description
1 polymer ?
#
loop_
_entity_poly.entity_id
_entity_poly.type
_entity_poly.pdbx_seq_one_letter_code
_entity_poly.pdbx_strand_id
1 'polypeptide(L)'
;MLATQVFAVALTWLLLQITGSGVALGSVLVASAIPRAVFILIGGAISDRSTPWKLLFRTVILNAVWMSVIAALLAWDSLTLLPMYLLAVLYGLTDAFLYPAMYSAIPRLARPDQLARANAYQLARANAYGSTTETLTNILGPAGSGFLIGLVGLPVTFILIVGFYTLGGFSFGQLRRYPDSFTQTSPANSADLGAQVWAGLRFAWANRIIRLNLLIIAAINFAVLGPIVVGTAALAELRFGNDPTVYGGLLAAFSIGALPGAIIAGTIKREISPALMLALICFSMGLGLMLTGFAETGLVAALIYSLTGVGVGFGGVIATTWLQKRTPLELQGRVTGLHMFSAIALDPFSNAFAGFMLDVSLTGLFVVAGSLMLGIGLLAWSQRHQREE
;
A
#
# COMPACT_ATOMS: atom_id res chain seq x y z
N MET A 1 -1.36 -4.11 -10.86
CA MET A 1 -0.94 -2.90 -10.12
C MET A 1 -1.68 -1.64 -10.58
N LEU A 2 -1.60 -1.19 -11.86
CA LEU A 2 -2.31 0.02 -12.30
C LEU A 2 -3.81 -0.05 -12.01
N ALA A 3 -4.48 -1.14 -12.39
CA ALA A 3 -5.90 -1.35 -12.12
C ALA A 3 -6.27 -1.21 -10.64
N THR A 4 -5.43 -1.75 -9.74
CA THR A 4 -5.63 -1.67 -8.28
C THR A 4 -5.55 -0.23 -7.78
N GLN A 5 -4.61 0.56 -8.29
CA GLN A 5 -4.45 1.97 -7.89
C GLN A 5 -5.60 2.85 -8.43
N VAL A 6 -5.97 2.63 -9.70
CA VAL A 6 -7.14 3.33 -10.30
C VAL A 6 -8.41 2.97 -9.53
N PHE A 7 -8.61 1.69 -9.19
CA PHE A 7 -9.75 1.23 -8.41
C PHE A 7 -9.80 1.84 -7.01
N ALA A 8 -8.68 1.89 -6.30
CA ALA A 8 -8.64 2.43 -4.94
C ALA A 8 -9.15 3.89 -4.89
N VAL A 9 -8.71 4.72 -5.84
CA VAL A 9 -9.17 6.11 -5.97
C VAL A 9 -10.64 6.17 -6.38
N ALA A 10 -11.03 5.38 -7.39
CA ALA A 10 -12.41 5.37 -7.89
C ALA A 10 -13.41 4.87 -6.83
N LEU A 11 -13.04 3.84 -6.05
CA LEU A 11 -13.86 3.32 -4.96
C LEU A 11 -14.08 4.36 -3.86
N THR A 12 -12.99 4.99 -3.41
CA THR A 12 -13.05 6.00 -2.35
C THR A 12 -13.92 7.18 -2.78
N TRP A 13 -13.72 7.67 -4.00
CA TRP A 13 -14.52 8.76 -4.57
C TRP A 13 -15.98 8.38 -4.72
N LEU A 14 -16.26 7.19 -5.28
CA LEU A 14 -17.61 6.66 -5.43
C LEU A 14 -18.37 6.58 -4.12
N LEU A 15 -17.73 6.01 -3.09
CA LEU A 15 -18.35 5.85 -1.77
C LEU A 15 -18.69 7.20 -1.15
N LEU A 16 -17.81 8.17 -1.27
CA LEU A 16 -18.05 9.51 -0.76
C LEU A 16 -19.23 10.17 -1.47
N GLN A 17 -19.28 10.09 -2.81
CA GLN A 17 -20.38 10.62 -3.63
C GLN A 17 -21.73 9.98 -3.32
N ILE A 18 -21.80 8.67 -3.09
CA ILE A 18 -23.07 7.97 -2.82
C ILE A 18 -23.54 8.22 -1.38
N THR A 19 -22.62 8.27 -0.42
CA THR A 19 -23.01 8.26 1.00
C THR A 19 -22.97 9.64 1.65
N GLY A 20 -22.11 10.54 1.16
CA GLY A 20 -21.83 11.84 1.83
C GLY A 20 -21.34 11.68 3.28
N SER A 21 -20.95 10.47 3.70
CA SER A 21 -20.59 10.16 5.08
C SER A 21 -19.21 9.52 5.18
N GLY A 22 -18.34 10.11 6.00
CA GLY A 22 -17.03 9.58 6.31
C GLY A 22 -17.11 8.22 7.01
N VAL A 23 -18.08 8.03 7.92
CA VAL A 23 -18.29 6.74 8.60
C VAL A 23 -18.68 5.65 7.63
N ALA A 24 -19.58 5.90 6.68
CA ALA A 24 -19.95 4.92 5.67
C ALA A 24 -18.76 4.57 4.77
N LEU A 25 -18.01 5.57 4.29
CA LEU A 25 -16.78 5.39 3.52
C LEU A 25 -15.77 4.54 4.30
N GLY A 26 -15.42 4.96 5.52
CA GLY A 26 -14.45 4.26 6.37
C GLY A 26 -14.86 2.82 6.64
N SER A 27 -16.16 2.54 6.91
CA SER A 27 -16.63 1.20 7.22
C SER A 27 -16.62 0.24 6.03
N VAL A 28 -16.86 0.70 4.79
CA VAL A 28 -16.69 -0.12 3.59
C VAL A 28 -15.21 -0.41 3.33
N LEU A 29 -14.33 0.57 3.54
CA LEU A 29 -12.87 0.34 3.45
C LEU A 29 -12.40 -0.68 4.50
N VAL A 30 -12.93 -0.62 5.73
CA VAL A 30 -12.71 -1.64 6.78
C VAL A 30 -13.17 -3.03 6.31
N ALA A 31 -14.36 -3.12 5.72
CA ALA A 31 -14.90 -4.37 5.21
C ALA A 31 -14.01 -5.04 4.15
N SER A 32 -13.28 -4.26 3.35
CA SER A 32 -12.29 -4.78 2.41
C SER A 32 -10.95 -5.10 3.08
N ALA A 33 -10.52 -4.28 4.03
CA ALA A 33 -9.18 -4.37 4.63
C ALA A 33 -9.07 -5.56 5.61
N ILE A 34 -10.13 -5.91 6.36
CA ILE A 34 -10.11 -7.05 7.31
C ILE A 34 -9.86 -8.38 6.58
N PRO A 35 -10.63 -8.78 5.55
CA PRO A 35 -10.35 -10.00 4.82
C PRO A 35 -8.95 -9.99 4.21
N ARG A 36 -8.53 -8.86 3.62
CA ARG A 36 -7.19 -8.71 3.06
C ARG A 36 -6.10 -8.95 4.11
N ALA A 37 -6.19 -8.35 5.28
CA ALA A 37 -5.20 -8.51 6.35
C ALA A 37 -5.14 -9.95 6.88
N VAL A 38 -6.28 -10.63 7.04
CA VAL A 38 -6.33 -12.02 7.49
C VAL A 38 -5.77 -12.99 6.44
N PHE A 39 -6.20 -12.82 5.18
CA PHE A 39 -5.87 -13.78 4.12
C PHE A 39 -4.52 -13.53 3.46
N ILE A 40 -3.86 -12.38 3.65
CA ILE A 40 -2.52 -12.13 3.10
C ILE A 40 -1.47 -13.09 3.70
N LEU A 41 -1.60 -13.46 4.97
CA LEU A 41 -0.74 -14.43 5.64
C LEU A 41 -0.93 -15.83 5.06
N ILE A 42 -2.18 -16.22 4.80
CA ILE A 42 -2.55 -17.48 4.15
C ILE A 42 -2.16 -17.46 2.67
N GLY A 43 -2.27 -16.30 2.03
CA GLY A 43 -1.91 -16.06 0.64
C GLY A 43 -0.44 -16.36 0.34
N GLY A 44 0.48 -15.98 1.23
CA GLY A 44 1.89 -16.36 1.14
C GLY A 44 2.08 -17.86 1.09
N ALA A 45 1.44 -18.56 2.01
CA ALA A 45 1.49 -20.02 2.13
C ALA A 45 0.92 -20.75 0.91
N ILE A 46 -0.20 -20.28 0.40
CA ILE A 46 -0.83 -20.84 -0.81
C ILE A 46 0.03 -20.52 -2.04
N SER A 47 0.62 -19.34 -2.12
CA SER A 47 1.50 -18.93 -3.20
C SER A 47 2.75 -19.84 -3.30
N ASP A 48 3.32 -20.23 -2.16
CA ASP A 48 4.49 -21.11 -2.11
C ASP A 48 4.17 -22.54 -2.59
N ARG A 49 2.95 -23.01 -2.33
CA ARG A 49 2.48 -24.35 -2.69
C ARG A 49 1.77 -24.42 -4.05
N SER A 50 1.36 -23.31 -4.60
CA SER A 50 0.64 -23.21 -5.86
C SER A 50 1.54 -22.70 -6.98
N THR A 51 1.07 -22.88 -8.22
CA THR A 51 1.71 -22.27 -9.39
C THR A 51 1.38 -20.77 -9.40
N PRO A 52 2.35 -19.84 -9.22
CA PRO A 52 2.07 -18.42 -9.03
C PRO A 52 1.24 -17.80 -10.16
N TRP A 53 1.48 -18.18 -11.42
CA TRP A 53 0.74 -17.64 -12.55
C TRP A 53 -0.76 -18.00 -12.50
N LYS A 54 -1.12 -19.20 -11.99
CA LYS A 54 -2.54 -19.60 -11.85
C LYS A 54 -3.23 -18.77 -10.79
N LEU A 55 -2.52 -18.52 -9.69
CA LEU A 55 -3.04 -17.70 -8.61
C LEU A 55 -3.23 -16.26 -9.07
N LEU A 56 -2.22 -15.66 -9.72
CA LEU A 56 -2.30 -14.31 -10.31
C LEU A 56 -3.46 -14.20 -11.32
N PHE A 57 -3.56 -15.16 -12.24
CA PHE A 57 -4.64 -15.17 -13.23
C PHE A 57 -6.02 -15.20 -12.57
N ARG A 58 -6.24 -16.13 -11.63
CA ARG A 58 -7.54 -16.26 -10.93
C ARG A 58 -7.89 -15.00 -10.14
N THR A 59 -6.94 -14.46 -9.38
CA THR A 59 -7.13 -13.24 -8.60
C THR A 59 -7.55 -12.07 -9.48
N VAL A 60 -6.83 -11.85 -10.58
CA VAL A 60 -7.07 -10.71 -11.47
C VAL A 60 -8.40 -10.85 -12.22
N ILE A 61 -8.77 -12.07 -12.65
CA ILE A 61 -10.08 -12.31 -13.29
C ILE A 61 -11.24 -12.15 -12.29
N LEU A 62 -11.09 -12.65 -11.04
CA LEU A 62 -12.10 -12.42 -10.01
C LEU A 62 -12.27 -10.93 -9.72
N ASN A 63 -11.17 -10.17 -9.63
CA ASN A 63 -11.25 -8.73 -9.46
C ASN A 63 -11.96 -8.06 -10.65
N ALA A 64 -11.70 -8.50 -11.90
CA ALA A 64 -12.44 -8.01 -13.06
C ALA A 64 -13.95 -8.29 -12.95
N VAL A 65 -14.34 -9.47 -12.43
CA VAL A 65 -15.76 -9.80 -12.21
C VAL A 65 -16.38 -8.86 -11.16
N TRP A 66 -15.72 -8.62 -10.03
CA TRP A 66 -16.26 -7.70 -9.01
C TRP A 66 -16.39 -6.27 -9.56
N MET A 67 -15.41 -5.80 -10.33
CA MET A 67 -15.48 -4.49 -10.97
C MET A 67 -16.60 -4.41 -12.02
N SER A 68 -16.83 -5.50 -12.76
CA SER A 68 -17.95 -5.57 -13.72
C SER A 68 -19.31 -5.48 -13.02
N VAL A 69 -19.43 -6.10 -11.85
CA VAL A 69 -20.68 -6.00 -11.04
C VAL A 69 -20.88 -4.55 -10.56
N ILE A 70 -19.82 -3.87 -10.07
CA ILE A 70 -19.92 -2.46 -9.69
C ILE A 70 -20.32 -1.60 -10.89
N ALA A 71 -19.68 -1.79 -12.05
CA ALA A 71 -19.98 -1.04 -13.27
C ALA A 71 -21.44 -1.24 -13.71
N ALA A 72 -21.95 -2.48 -13.64
CA ALA A 72 -23.33 -2.79 -13.98
C ALA A 72 -24.31 -2.14 -13.01
N LEU A 73 -24.07 -2.24 -11.69
CA LEU A 73 -24.93 -1.62 -10.68
C LEU A 73 -24.95 -0.10 -10.81
N LEU A 74 -23.81 0.53 -11.16
CA LEU A 74 -23.74 1.95 -11.47
C LEU A 74 -24.55 2.32 -12.72
N ALA A 75 -24.44 1.52 -13.79
CA ALA A 75 -25.15 1.77 -15.04
C ALA A 75 -26.68 1.66 -14.87
N TRP A 76 -27.16 0.85 -13.93
CA TRP A 76 -28.59 0.67 -13.62
C TRP A 76 -29.08 1.55 -12.46
N ASP A 77 -28.25 2.45 -11.96
CA ASP A 77 -28.55 3.33 -10.81
C ASP A 77 -29.09 2.57 -9.58
N SER A 78 -28.61 1.34 -9.40
CA SER A 78 -29.03 0.42 -8.36
C SER A 78 -27.96 0.14 -7.30
N LEU A 79 -26.83 0.87 -7.36
CA LEU A 79 -25.73 0.71 -6.42
C LEU A 79 -26.10 1.34 -5.07
N THR A 80 -26.26 0.47 -4.07
CA THR A 80 -26.52 0.87 -2.68
C THR A 80 -25.41 0.42 -1.76
N LEU A 81 -25.44 0.86 -0.51
CA LEU A 81 -24.38 0.58 0.46
C LEU A 81 -24.19 -0.93 0.74
N LEU A 82 -25.25 -1.72 0.77
CA LEU A 82 -25.17 -3.17 1.06
C LEU A 82 -24.40 -3.96 -0.03
N PRO A 83 -24.69 -3.84 -1.33
CA PRO A 83 -23.84 -4.40 -2.39
C PRO A 83 -22.38 -3.95 -2.28
N MET A 84 -22.12 -2.69 -1.91
CA MET A 84 -20.76 -2.16 -1.75
C MET A 84 -19.99 -2.89 -0.64
N TYR A 85 -20.61 -3.17 0.51
CA TYR A 85 -19.99 -3.98 1.55
C TYR A 85 -19.64 -5.39 1.07
N LEU A 86 -20.57 -6.05 0.38
CA LEU A 86 -20.34 -7.41 -0.13
C LEU A 86 -19.19 -7.44 -1.14
N LEU A 87 -19.19 -6.51 -2.09
CA LEU A 87 -18.13 -6.40 -3.11
C LEU A 87 -16.80 -6.00 -2.50
N ALA A 88 -16.78 -5.14 -1.48
CA ALA A 88 -15.57 -4.77 -0.74
C ALA A 88 -14.95 -5.99 -0.03
N VAL A 89 -15.76 -6.81 0.65
CA VAL A 89 -15.30 -8.05 1.29
C VAL A 89 -14.72 -9.01 0.23
N LEU A 90 -15.44 -9.24 -0.86
CA LEU A 90 -15.00 -10.15 -1.94
C LEU A 90 -13.72 -9.65 -2.61
N TYR A 91 -13.61 -8.34 -2.86
CA TYR A 91 -12.40 -7.73 -3.38
C TYR A 91 -11.23 -7.89 -2.39
N GLY A 92 -11.41 -7.56 -1.12
CA GLY A 92 -10.38 -7.70 -0.10
C GLY A 92 -9.87 -9.14 0.01
N LEU A 93 -10.79 -10.11 -0.06
CA LEU A 93 -10.46 -11.53 -0.05
C LEU A 93 -9.60 -11.93 -1.27
N THR A 94 -9.97 -11.48 -2.47
CA THR A 94 -9.22 -11.81 -3.70
C THR A 94 -7.90 -11.06 -3.77
N ASP A 95 -7.86 -9.77 -3.41
CA ASP A 95 -6.66 -8.92 -3.46
C ASP A 95 -5.55 -9.38 -2.50
N ALA A 96 -5.92 -10.06 -1.38
CA ALA A 96 -4.98 -10.64 -0.43
C ALA A 96 -3.95 -11.59 -1.07
N PHE A 97 -4.29 -12.21 -2.19
CA PHE A 97 -3.42 -13.17 -2.89
C PHE A 97 -2.53 -12.52 -3.96
N LEU A 98 -2.82 -11.29 -4.37
CA LEU A 98 -2.14 -10.64 -5.50
C LEU A 98 -0.66 -10.40 -5.21
N TYR A 99 -0.34 -9.71 -4.13
CA TYR A 99 1.04 -9.37 -3.78
C TYR A 99 1.91 -10.59 -3.46
N PRO A 100 1.48 -11.55 -2.60
CA PRO A 100 2.25 -12.77 -2.36
C PRO A 100 2.54 -13.55 -3.64
N ALA A 101 1.56 -13.68 -4.54
CA ALA A 101 1.74 -14.37 -5.80
C ALA A 101 2.72 -13.65 -6.73
N MET A 102 2.70 -12.31 -6.77
CA MET A 102 3.65 -11.52 -7.55
C MET A 102 5.09 -11.69 -7.06
N TYR A 103 5.30 -11.51 -5.75
CA TYR A 103 6.64 -11.65 -5.17
C TYR A 103 7.20 -13.06 -5.28
N SER A 104 6.36 -14.09 -5.25
CA SER A 104 6.79 -15.47 -5.47
C SER A 104 7.07 -15.79 -6.96
N ALA A 105 6.45 -15.08 -7.90
CA ALA A 105 6.66 -15.29 -9.33
C ALA A 105 7.99 -14.70 -9.83
N ILE A 106 8.43 -13.55 -9.32
CA ILE A 106 9.63 -12.84 -9.78
C ILE A 106 10.89 -13.72 -9.73
N PRO A 107 11.26 -14.39 -8.62
CA PRO A 107 12.44 -15.23 -8.55
C PRO A 107 12.37 -16.46 -9.46
N ARG A 108 11.15 -17.00 -9.68
CA ARG A 108 10.94 -18.20 -10.51
C ARG A 108 11.03 -17.89 -12.01
N LEU A 109 10.86 -16.64 -12.42
CA LEU A 109 11.05 -16.19 -13.80
C LEU A 109 12.52 -15.90 -14.12
N ALA A 110 13.35 -15.64 -13.12
CA ALA A 110 14.80 -15.51 -13.26
C ALA A 110 15.41 -16.92 -13.34
N ARG A 111 15.82 -17.33 -14.55
CA ARG A 111 16.28 -18.71 -14.86
C ARG A 111 17.45 -19.18 -13.97
N PRO A 112 17.40 -20.42 -13.42
CA PRO A 112 18.44 -20.95 -12.54
C PRO A 112 19.74 -21.38 -13.24
N ASP A 113 19.75 -21.53 -14.58
CA ASP A 113 20.73 -22.29 -15.32
C ASP A 113 22.02 -21.56 -15.68
N GLN A 114 22.20 -20.33 -15.24
CA GLN A 114 23.39 -19.54 -15.47
C GLN A 114 24.12 -19.23 -14.17
N LEU A 115 25.46 -19.35 -14.19
CA LEU A 115 26.42 -19.06 -13.12
C LEU A 115 25.89 -18.09 -12.04
N ALA A 116 26.09 -18.38 -10.77
CA ALA A 116 25.52 -17.67 -9.60
C ALA A 116 25.57 -16.13 -9.69
N ARG A 117 26.60 -15.56 -10.35
CA ARG A 117 26.71 -14.13 -10.60
C ARG A 117 25.71 -13.59 -11.63
N ALA A 118 25.45 -14.35 -12.71
CA ALA A 118 24.48 -13.97 -13.74
C ALA A 118 23.05 -14.04 -13.18
N ASN A 119 22.78 -15.00 -12.31
CA ASN A 119 21.50 -15.18 -11.64
C ASN A 119 21.22 -14.04 -10.65
N ALA A 120 22.21 -13.62 -9.85
CA ALA A 120 22.10 -12.47 -8.96
C ALA A 120 21.85 -11.17 -9.73
N TYR A 121 22.50 -10.96 -10.87
CA TYR A 121 22.28 -9.79 -11.73
C TYR A 121 20.88 -9.79 -12.37
N GLN A 122 20.40 -10.93 -12.86
CA GLN A 122 19.06 -11.05 -13.43
C GLN A 122 17.97 -10.83 -12.38
N LEU A 123 18.15 -11.37 -11.17
CA LEU A 123 17.22 -11.16 -10.06
C LEU A 123 17.19 -9.68 -9.62
N ALA A 124 18.36 -9.05 -9.50
CA ALA A 124 18.46 -7.62 -9.19
C ALA A 124 17.75 -6.76 -10.26
N ARG A 125 17.91 -7.10 -11.53
CA ARG A 125 17.24 -6.44 -12.66
C ARG A 125 15.73 -6.64 -12.62
N ALA A 126 15.26 -7.86 -12.37
CA ALA A 126 13.84 -8.15 -12.25
C ALA A 126 13.19 -7.39 -11.09
N ASN A 127 13.87 -7.33 -9.93
CA ASN A 127 13.43 -6.55 -8.80
C ASN A 127 13.43 -5.04 -9.09
N ALA A 128 14.44 -4.52 -9.81
CA ALA A 128 14.48 -3.12 -10.23
C ALA A 128 13.32 -2.76 -11.16
N TYR A 129 13.00 -3.61 -12.14
CA TYR A 129 11.82 -3.43 -12.98
C TYR A 129 10.52 -3.48 -12.18
N GLY A 130 10.40 -4.40 -11.22
CA GLY A 130 9.26 -4.51 -10.31
C GLY A 130 9.05 -3.20 -9.54
N SER A 131 10.11 -2.71 -8.88
CA SER A 131 10.06 -1.47 -8.09
C SER A 131 9.79 -0.23 -8.95
N THR A 132 10.37 -0.15 -10.15
CA THR A 132 10.10 0.95 -11.09
C THR A 132 8.64 0.94 -11.53
N THR A 133 8.11 -0.24 -11.87
CA THR A 133 6.69 -0.40 -12.24
C THR A 133 5.78 -0.01 -11.09
N GLU A 134 6.09 -0.42 -9.86
CA GLU A 134 5.33 -0.06 -8.66
C GLU A 134 5.34 1.46 -8.44
N THR A 135 6.49 2.10 -8.53
CA THR A 135 6.63 3.55 -8.39
C THR A 135 5.83 4.29 -9.46
N LEU A 136 5.95 3.88 -10.74
CA LEU A 136 5.19 4.48 -11.83
C LEU A 136 3.68 4.30 -11.65
N THR A 137 3.23 3.13 -11.21
CA THR A 137 1.80 2.90 -10.96
C THR A 137 1.26 3.66 -9.76
N ASN A 138 2.09 3.93 -8.74
CA ASN A 138 1.70 4.76 -7.60
C ASN A 138 1.57 6.25 -7.96
N ILE A 139 2.23 6.71 -9.02
CA ILE A 139 2.09 8.08 -9.54
C ILE A 139 0.94 8.15 -10.56
N LEU A 140 1.01 7.30 -11.58
CA LEU A 140 0.09 7.35 -12.73
C LEU A 140 -1.31 6.81 -12.39
N GLY A 141 -1.41 5.87 -11.46
CA GLY A 141 -2.68 5.28 -11.07
C GLY A 141 -3.64 6.30 -10.45
N PRO A 142 -3.28 6.95 -9.34
CA PRO A 142 -4.12 7.98 -8.74
C PRO A 142 -4.41 9.17 -9.65
N ALA A 143 -3.36 9.73 -10.30
CA ALA A 143 -3.55 10.83 -11.24
C ALA A 143 -4.46 10.46 -12.40
N GLY A 144 -4.21 9.29 -13.02
CA GLY A 144 -5.02 8.77 -14.11
C GLY A 144 -6.45 8.48 -13.68
N SER A 145 -6.65 7.97 -12.46
CA SER A 145 -8.00 7.71 -11.93
C SER A 145 -8.80 9.01 -11.77
N GLY A 146 -8.23 10.01 -11.09
CA GLY A 146 -8.88 11.30 -10.93
C GLY A 146 -9.23 11.96 -12.27
N PHE A 147 -8.28 11.93 -13.23
CA PHE A 147 -8.49 12.44 -14.58
C PHE A 147 -9.61 11.66 -15.33
N LEU A 148 -9.60 10.32 -15.27
CA LEU A 148 -10.64 9.50 -15.92
C LEU A 148 -12.01 9.76 -15.32
N ILE A 149 -12.13 9.83 -13.99
CA ILE A 149 -13.40 10.13 -13.33
C ILE A 149 -13.91 11.51 -13.75
N GLY A 150 -13.04 12.52 -13.79
CA GLY A 150 -13.40 13.87 -14.23
C GLY A 150 -13.80 13.96 -15.71
N LEU A 151 -13.16 13.17 -16.58
CA LEU A 151 -13.40 13.23 -18.03
C LEU A 151 -14.61 12.41 -18.48
N VAL A 152 -14.74 11.16 -17.98
CA VAL A 152 -15.74 10.20 -18.49
C VAL A 152 -16.71 9.71 -17.42
N GLY A 153 -16.57 10.17 -16.18
CA GLY A 153 -17.41 9.78 -15.05
C GLY A 153 -17.09 8.41 -14.46
N LEU A 154 -17.70 8.11 -13.33
CA LEU A 154 -17.48 6.86 -12.60
C LEU A 154 -17.86 5.59 -13.38
N PRO A 155 -19.03 5.50 -14.05
CA PRO A 155 -19.42 4.25 -14.72
C PRO A 155 -18.42 3.82 -15.80
N VAL A 156 -17.97 4.76 -16.64
CA VAL A 156 -16.98 4.47 -17.69
C VAL A 156 -15.61 4.16 -17.08
N THR A 157 -15.22 4.85 -16.00
CA THR A 157 -13.97 4.56 -15.28
C THR A 157 -13.97 3.13 -14.76
N PHE A 158 -15.07 2.61 -14.19
CA PHE A 158 -15.15 1.22 -13.75
C PHE A 158 -15.06 0.23 -14.92
N ILE A 159 -15.65 0.54 -16.08
CA ILE A 159 -15.48 -0.27 -17.30
C ILE A 159 -14.01 -0.32 -17.72
N LEU A 160 -13.29 0.80 -17.67
CA LEU A 160 -11.86 0.85 -17.97
C LEU A 160 -11.04 0.04 -16.96
N ILE A 161 -11.40 0.07 -15.67
CA ILE A 161 -10.78 -0.78 -14.64
C ILE A 161 -10.97 -2.27 -14.96
N VAL A 162 -12.17 -2.67 -15.40
CA VAL A 162 -12.42 -4.05 -15.89
C VAL A 162 -11.48 -4.38 -17.05
N GLY A 163 -11.32 -3.46 -18.00
CA GLY A 163 -10.38 -3.60 -19.12
C GLY A 163 -8.94 -3.80 -18.65
N PHE A 164 -8.47 -3.01 -17.69
CA PHE A 164 -7.11 -3.16 -17.14
C PHE A 164 -6.93 -4.49 -16.41
N TYR A 165 -7.91 -4.95 -15.64
CA TYR A 165 -7.84 -6.26 -14.99
C TYR A 165 -7.84 -7.41 -16.00
N THR A 166 -8.69 -7.36 -17.03
CA THR A 166 -8.76 -8.39 -18.09
C THR A 166 -7.46 -8.45 -18.90
N LEU A 167 -6.87 -7.30 -19.26
CA LEU A 167 -5.55 -7.24 -19.90
C LEU A 167 -4.45 -7.83 -19.00
N GLY A 168 -4.49 -7.53 -17.70
CA GLY A 168 -3.62 -8.14 -16.71
C GLY A 168 -3.79 -9.66 -16.65
N GLY A 169 -5.04 -10.15 -16.64
CA GLY A 169 -5.36 -11.58 -16.67
C GLY A 169 -4.81 -12.26 -17.94
N PHE A 170 -5.01 -11.65 -19.10
CA PHE A 170 -4.44 -12.16 -20.36
C PHE A 170 -2.90 -12.23 -20.29
N SER A 171 -2.24 -11.19 -19.77
CA SER A 171 -0.78 -11.15 -19.62
C SER A 171 -0.28 -12.26 -18.68
N PHE A 172 -0.92 -12.48 -17.53
CA PHE A 172 -0.56 -13.56 -16.62
C PHE A 172 -0.89 -14.95 -17.20
N GLY A 173 -1.96 -15.05 -18.00
CA GLY A 173 -2.29 -16.28 -18.74
C GLY A 173 -1.20 -16.72 -19.72
N GLN A 174 -0.44 -15.77 -20.29
CA GLN A 174 0.68 -16.12 -21.18
C GLN A 174 1.86 -16.79 -20.45
N LEU A 175 1.98 -16.58 -19.12
CA LEU A 175 3.03 -17.23 -18.33
C LEU A 175 2.90 -18.77 -18.32
N ARG A 176 1.73 -19.31 -18.66
CA ARG A 176 1.55 -20.76 -18.86
C ARG A 176 2.47 -21.36 -19.94
N ARG A 177 3.00 -20.51 -20.85
CA ARG A 177 3.93 -20.92 -21.90
C ARG A 177 5.35 -21.21 -21.39
N TYR A 178 5.61 -20.90 -20.13
CA TYR A 178 6.91 -21.13 -19.47
C TYR A 178 6.75 -22.09 -18.27
N PRO A 179 6.26 -23.34 -18.47
CA PRO A 179 5.95 -24.25 -17.37
C PRO A 179 7.19 -24.59 -16.55
N ASP A 180 8.36 -24.74 -17.18
CA ASP A 180 9.62 -25.14 -16.53
C ASP A 180 10.10 -24.13 -15.48
N SER A 181 9.78 -22.84 -15.66
CA SER A 181 10.09 -21.78 -14.69
C SER A 181 9.29 -21.92 -13.39
N PHE A 182 8.18 -22.66 -13.39
CA PHE A 182 7.28 -22.78 -12.25
C PHE A 182 7.20 -24.21 -11.68
N THR A 183 7.87 -25.19 -12.29
CA THR A 183 7.86 -26.59 -11.85
C THR A 183 8.85 -26.86 -10.71
N GLN A 184 9.87 -26.03 -10.53
CA GLN A 184 10.73 -26.12 -9.36
C GLN A 184 9.98 -25.60 -8.13
N THR A 185 9.18 -26.48 -7.53
CA THR A 185 8.81 -26.31 -6.14
C THR A 185 10.11 -26.34 -5.34
N SER A 186 10.56 -25.22 -4.79
CA SER A 186 11.50 -25.28 -3.66
C SER A 186 11.00 -26.36 -2.73
N PRO A 187 11.85 -27.28 -2.25
CA PRO A 187 11.40 -28.26 -1.29
C PRO A 187 10.77 -27.44 -0.16
N ALA A 188 9.43 -27.41 -0.15
CA ALA A 188 8.70 -26.85 0.94
C ALA A 188 9.15 -27.66 2.14
N ASN A 189 10.04 -27.08 2.94
CA ASN A 189 10.27 -27.62 4.27
C ASN A 189 8.87 -27.86 4.81
N SER A 190 8.52 -29.11 5.04
CA SER A 190 7.21 -29.58 5.52
C SER A 190 6.91 -29.06 6.94
N ALA A 191 7.72 -28.12 7.42
CA ALA A 191 7.46 -27.41 8.65
C ALA A 191 6.11 -26.66 8.52
N ASP A 192 5.25 -26.90 9.45
CA ASP A 192 3.97 -26.24 9.61
C ASP A 192 4.13 -24.73 9.42
N LEU A 193 3.35 -24.15 8.49
CA LEU A 193 3.38 -22.72 8.20
C LEU A 193 3.10 -21.89 9.44
N GLY A 194 2.20 -22.39 10.31
CA GLY A 194 1.94 -21.80 11.62
C GLY A 194 3.22 -21.73 12.47
N ALA A 195 4.02 -22.81 12.46
CA ALA A 195 5.29 -22.84 13.18
C ALA A 195 6.32 -21.85 12.62
N GLN A 196 6.34 -21.65 11.30
CA GLN A 196 7.27 -20.69 10.66
C GLN A 196 6.87 -19.23 10.96
N VAL A 197 5.58 -18.90 10.85
CA VAL A 197 5.05 -17.57 11.23
C VAL A 197 5.27 -17.33 12.72
N TRP A 198 5.00 -18.32 13.56
CA TRP A 198 5.23 -18.23 15.00
C TRP A 198 6.69 -18.04 15.35
N ALA A 199 7.60 -18.74 14.69
CA ALA A 199 9.04 -18.55 14.87
C ALA A 199 9.50 -17.13 14.51
N GLY A 200 8.99 -16.57 13.40
CA GLY A 200 9.25 -15.18 13.01
C GLY A 200 8.72 -14.18 14.03
N LEU A 201 7.47 -14.38 14.48
CA LEU A 201 6.83 -13.53 15.49
C LEU A 201 7.57 -13.61 16.83
N ARG A 202 7.96 -14.81 17.28
CA ARG A 202 8.74 -15.01 18.49
C ARG A 202 10.10 -14.32 18.43
N PHE A 203 10.78 -14.42 17.29
CA PHE A 203 12.06 -13.72 17.06
C PHE A 203 11.89 -12.19 17.13
N ALA A 204 10.90 -11.66 16.43
CA ALA A 204 10.61 -10.22 16.41
C ALA A 204 10.22 -9.71 17.81
N TRP A 205 9.46 -10.49 18.56
CA TRP A 205 9.03 -10.13 19.92
C TRP A 205 10.15 -10.22 20.94
N ALA A 206 11.06 -11.20 20.79
CA ALA A 206 12.25 -11.36 21.63
C ALA A 206 13.28 -10.24 21.39
N ASN A 207 13.37 -9.73 20.17
CA ASN A 207 14.28 -8.63 19.85
C ASN A 207 13.59 -7.27 20.07
N ARG A 208 14.01 -6.57 21.15
CA ARG A 208 13.44 -5.27 21.54
C ARG A 208 13.47 -4.25 20.38
N ILE A 209 14.54 -4.23 19.61
CA ILE A 209 14.75 -3.24 18.53
C ILE A 209 13.77 -3.52 17.38
N ILE A 210 13.67 -4.78 16.95
CA ILE A 210 12.75 -5.19 15.86
C ILE A 210 11.32 -4.96 16.31
N ARG A 211 10.94 -5.37 17.52
CA ARG A 211 9.61 -5.15 18.08
C ARG A 211 9.21 -3.68 18.09
N LEU A 212 10.08 -2.79 18.59
CA LEU A 212 9.81 -1.36 18.60
C LEU A 212 9.69 -0.79 17.19
N ASN A 213 10.52 -1.25 16.26
CA ASN A 213 10.42 -0.83 14.85
C ASN A 213 9.06 -1.22 14.24
N LEU A 214 8.62 -2.47 14.43
CA LEU A 214 7.33 -2.94 13.92
C LEU A 214 6.14 -2.17 14.54
N LEU A 215 6.18 -1.90 15.84
CA LEU A 215 5.15 -1.12 16.52
C LEU A 215 5.11 0.33 16.04
N ILE A 216 6.26 0.95 15.82
CA ILE A 216 6.35 2.31 15.29
C ILE A 216 5.80 2.35 13.86
N ILE A 217 6.14 1.38 13.01
CA ILE A 217 5.60 1.30 11.65
C ILE A 217 4.08 1.15 11.67
N ALA A 218 3.55 0.27 12.51
CA ALA A 218 2.10 0.11 12.67
C ALA A 218 1.43 1.42 13.13
N ALA A 219 2.03 2.14 14.09
CA ALA A 219 1.53 3.42 14.58
C ALA A 219 1.59 4.52 13.50
N ILE A 220 2.67 4.57 12.70
CA ILE A 220 2.79 5.49 11.55
C ILE A 220 1.68 5.22 10.53
N ASN A 221 1.49 3.96 10.13
CA ASN A 221 0.46 3.62 9.15
C ASN A 221 -0.95 3.90 9.69
N PHE A 222 -1.22 3.62 10.96
CA PHE A 222 -2.47 4.00 11.60
C PHE A 222 -2.73 5.51 11.53
N ALA A 223 -1.73 6.35 11.83
CA ALA A 223 -1.90 7.79 11.84
C ALA A 223 -2.03 8.40 10.44
N VAL A 224 -1.55 7.73 9.39
CA VAL A 224 -1.36 8.32 8.07
C VAL A 224 -2.31 7.78 7.01
N LEU A 225 -2.57 6.47 6.98
CA LEU A 225 -3.25 5.84 5.85
C LEU A 225 -4.68 6.35 5.68
N GLY A 226 -5.49 6.33 6.73
CA GLY A 226 -6.86 6.83 6.70
C GLY A 226 -6.96 8.31 6.30
N PRO A 227 -6.21 9.22 6.95
CA PRO A 227 -6.16 10.63 6.54
C PRO A 227 -5.73 10.84 5.09
N ILE A 228 -4.77 10.06 4.57
CA ILE A 228 -4.38 10.15 3.15
C ILE A 228 -5.48 9.62 2.23
N VAL A 229 -6.10 8.49 2.53
CA VAL A 229 -7.12 7.90 1.64
C VAL A 229 -8.45 8.63 1.77
N VAL A 230 -8.99 8.69 2.99
CA VAL A 230 -10.32 9.26 3.27
C VAL A 230 -10.27 10.79 3.29
N GLY A 231 -9.30 11.35 4.01
CA GLY A 231 -9.19 12.81 4.19
C GLY A 231 -8.87 13.56 2.91
N THR A 232 -8.00 13.00 2.02
CA THR A 232 -7.68 13.64 0.73
C THR A 232 -8.88 13.65 -0.21
N ALA A 233 -9.66 12.57 -0.25
CA ALA A 233 -10.89 12.53 -1.03
C ALA A 233 -11.89 13.57 -0.55
N ALA A 234 -12.06 13.67 0.77
CA ALA A 234 -12.93 14.67 1.38
C ALA A 234 -12.45 16.12 1.18
N LEU A 235 -11.13 16.37 1.18
CA LEU A 235 -10.59 17.68 0.81
C LEU A 235 -10.96 18.08 -0.61
N ALA A 236 -10.80 17.16 -1.57
CA ALA A 236 -11.14 17.42 -2.96
C ALA A 236 -12.64 17.65 -3.15
N GLU A 237 -13.48 16.89 -2.45
CA GLU A 237 -14.94 17.01 -2.53
C GLU A 237 -15.45 18.28 -1.82
N LEU A 238 -15.11 18.45 -0.55
CA LEU A 238 -15.74 19.45 0.31
C LEU A 238 -15.09 20.83 0.23
N ARG A 239 -13.80 20.90 -0.12
CA ARG A 239 -13.04 22.16 -0.08
C ARG A 239 -12.53 22.61 -1.44
N PHE A 240 -12.23 21.68 -2.35
CA PHE A 240 -11.60 22.01 -3.64
C PHE A 240 -12.55 21.83 -4.83
N GLY A 241 -13.85 22.04 -4.63
CA GLY A 241 -14.83 22.13 -5.71
C GLY A 241 -15.39 20.82 -6.22
N ASN A 242 -15.36 19.76 -5.42
CA ASN A 242 -15.85 18.41 -5.79
C ASN A 242 -15.19 17.88 -7.08
N ASP A 243 -13.86 18.03 -7.18
CA ASP A 243 -13.10 17.69 -8.36
C ASP A 243 -12.24 16.42 -8.12
N PRO A 244 -12.58 15.28 -8.74
CA PRO A 244 -11.81 14.04 -8.63
C PRO A 244 -10.39 14.17 -9.20
N THR A 245 -10.14 15.12 -10.12
CA THR A 245 -8.80 15.35 -10.66
C THR A 245 -7.87 15.93 -9.59
N VAL A 246 -8.39 16.76 -8.70
CA VAL A 246 -7.66 17.26 -7.54
C VAL A 246 -7.31 16.11 -6.59
N TYR A 247 -8.24 15.21 -6.29
CA TYR A 247 -7.98 14.04 -5.44
C TYR A 247 -6.83 13.18 -6.00
N GLY A 248 -6.95 12.76 -7.25
CA GLY A 248 -5.90 11.98 -7.92
C GLY A 248 -4.57 12.74 -8.02
N GLY A 249 -4.64 14.05 -8.28
CA GLY A 249 -3.48 14.95 -8.36
C GLY A 249 -2.72 15.09 -7.05
N LEU A 250 -3.41 15.18 -5.90
CA LEU A 250 -2.80 15.24 -4.57
C LEU A 250 -2.03 13.94 -4.25
N LEU A 251 -2.63 12.77 -4.51
CA LEU A 251 -1.96 11.49 -4.31
C LEU A 251 -0.76 11.31 -5.24
N ALA A 252 -0.87 11.78 -6.48
CA ALA A 252 0.25 11.79 -7.42
C ALA A 252 1.36 12.74 -6.97
N ALA A 253 1.03 13.94 -6.47
CA ALA A 253 2.00 14.91 -5.97
C ALA A 253 2.83 14.33 -4.81
N PHE A 254 2.18 13.59 -3.89
CA PHE A 254 2.86 12.86 -2.83
C PHE A 254 3.88 11.85 -3.40
N SER A 255 3.45 11.03 -4.36
CA SER A 255 4.31 10.02 -4.98
C SER A 255 5.45 10.63 -5.79
N ILE A 256 5.19 11.72 -6.52
CA ILE A 256 6.22 12.49 -7.25
C ILE A 256 7.25 13.05 -6.27
N GLY A 257 6.82 13.59 -5.14
CA GLY A 257 7.71 14.08 -4.08
C GLY A 257 8.56 12.97 -3.45
N ALA A 258 8.07 11.74 -3.36
CA ALA A 258 8.82 10.63 -2.79
C ALA A 258 10.05 10.22 -3.64
N LEU A 259 10.02 10.46 -4.95
CA LEU A 259 11.13 10.12 -5.85
C LEU A 259 12.44 10.84 -5.50
N PRO A 260 12.51 12.19 -5.47
CA PRO A 260 13.75 12.89 -5.09
C PRO A 260 14.20 12.54 -3.67
N GLY A 261 13.27 12.31 -2.75
CA GLY A 261 13.60 11.84 -1.41
C GLY A 261 14.35 10.52 -1.40
N ALA A 262 13.85 9.54 -2.14
CA ALA A 262 14.48 8.22 -2.29
C ALA A 262 15.85 8.32 -2.99
N ILE A 263 15.99 9.15 -4.02
CA ILE A 263 17.26 9.39 -4.72
C ILE A 263 18.28 9.99 -3.76
N ILE A 264 17.91 11.03 -3.00
CA ILE A 264 18.78 11.68 -2.02
C ILE A 264 19.26 10.65 -0.98
N ALA A 265 18.35 9.83 -0.46
CA ALA A 265 18.69 8.77 0.49
C ALA A 265 19.75 7.80 -0.04
N GLY A 266 19.66 7.44 -1.33
CA GLY A 266 20.60 6.55 -2.00
C GLY A 266 22.02 7.14 -2.16
N THR A 267 22.17 8.46 -2.12
CA THR A 267 23.49 9.14 -2.22
C THR A 267 24.20 9.28 -0.88
N ILE A 268 23.49 9.13 0.23
CA ILE A 268 24.06 9.32 1.57
C ILE A 268 24.85 8.07 1.96
N LYS A 269 26.16 8.25 2.09
CA LYS A 269 27.09 7.20 2.53
C LYS A 269 27.21 7.07 4.06
N ARG A 270 26.77 8.11 4.78
CA ARG A 270 26.86 8.14 6.25
C ARG A 270 25.72 7.35 6.87
N GLU A 271 26.01 6.54 7.87
CA GLU A 271 24.96 5.87 8.65
C GLU A 271 24.20 6.91 9.48
N ILE A 272 22.90 7.00 9.21
CA ILE A 272 21.99 7.83 10.00
C ILE A 272 21.41 6.96 11.12
N SER A 273 21.38 7.49 12.33
CA SER A 273 20.79 6.74 13.45
C SER A 273 19.29 6.47 13.17
N PRO A 274 18.80 5.25 13.45
CA PRO A 274 17.39 4.89 13.20
C PRO A 274 16.40 5.81 13.91
N ALA A 275 16.75 6.26 15.12
CA ALA A 275 15.91 7.16 15.89
C ALA A 275 15.77 8.54 15.24
N LEU A 276 16.89 9.11 14.74
CA LEU A 276 16.87 10.37 14.01
C LEU A 276 16.07 10.25 12.72
N MET A 277 16.26 9.17 11.99
CA MET A 277 15.55 8.91 10.75
C MET A 277 14.04 8.80 10.97
N LEU A 278 13.60 7.96 11.92
CA LEU A 278 12.18 7.82 12.27
C LEU A 278 11.59 9.16 12.73
N ALA A 279 12.34 9.92 13.54
CA ALA A 279 11.90 11.24 13.95
C ALA A 279 11.69 12.19 12.75
N LEU A 280 12.65 12.24 11.82
CA LEU A 280 12.54 13.09 10.62
C LEU A 280 11.34 12.71 9.75
N ILE A 281 11.10 11.41 9.54
CA ILE A 281 9.90 10.93 8.81
C ILE A 281 8.64 11.39 9.53
N CYS A 282 8.54 11.11 10.83
CA CYS A 282 7.35 11.46 11.61
C CYS A 282 7.11 12.96 11.68
N PHE A 283 8.16 13.79 11.81
CA PHE A 283 8.03 15.24 11.77
C PHE A 283 7.61 15.76 10.39
N SER A 284 8.23 15.27 9.32
CA SER A 284 7.86 15.63 7.94
C SER A 284 6.39 15.29 7.66
N MET A 285 5.97 14.06 7.95
CA MET A 285 4.58 13.62 7.74
C MET A 285 3.61 14.33 8.69
N GLY A 286 3.95 14.46 9.96
CA GLY A 286 3.09 15.09 10.96
C GLY A 286 2.81 16.56 10.62
N LEU A 287 3.86 17.30 10.29
CA LEU A 287 3.73 18.69 9.86
C LEU A 287 2.97 18.81 8.55
N GLY A 288 3.29 17.95 7.57
CA GLY A 288 2.59 17.89 6.28
C GLY A 288 1.09 17.66 6.43
N LEU A 289 0.68 16.66 7.23
CA LEU A 289 -0.73 16.40 7.52
C LEU A 289 -1.40 17.60 8.20
N MET A 290 -0.78 18.18 9.22
CA MET A 290 -1.35 19.35 9.90
C MET A 290 -1.55 20.51 8.93
N LEU A 291 -0.54 20.85 8.14
CA LEU A 291 -0.63 21.95 7.15
C LEU A 291 -1.68 21.67 6.08
N THR A 292 -1.84 20.40 5.67
CA THR A 292 -2.89 19.98 4.71
C THR A 292 -4.29 20.30 5.25
N GLY A 293 -4.52 20.14 6.56
CA GLY A 293 -5.79 20.48 7.20
C GLY A 293 -6.19 21.95 7.05
N PHE A 294 -5.23 22.84 6.83
CA PHE A 294 -5.44 24.29 6.65
C PHE A 294 -5.26 24.75 5.19
N ALA A 295 -5.00 23.85 4.24
CA ALA A 295 -4.86 24.23 2.85
C ALA A 295 -6.21 24.73 2.29
N GLU A 296 -6.19 25.92 1.69
CA GLU A 296 -7.38 26.56 1.11
C GLU A 296 -7.50 26.31 -0.39
N THR A 297 -6.42 25.89 -1.05
CA THR A 297 -6.38 25.59 -2.48
C THR A 297 -5.73 24.26 -2.76
N GLY A 298 -6.18 23.59 -3.84
CA GLY A 298 -5.59 22.31 -4.29
C GLY A 298 -4.11 22.42 -4.62
N LEU A 299 -3.64 23.57 -5.13
CA LEU A 299 -2.22 23.81 -5.42
C LEU A 299 -1.38 23.85 -4.14
N VAL A 300 -1.82 24.54 -3.10
CA VAL A 300 -1.12 24.59 -1.81
C VAL A 300 -1.09 23.20 -1.19
N ALA A 301 -2.21 22.48 -1.23
CA ALA A 301 -2.26 21.08 -0.76
C ALA A 301 -1.29 20.20 -1.55
N ALA A 302 -1.22 20.31 -2.88
CA ALA A 302 -0.30 19.52 -3.72
C ALA A 302 1.18 19.80 -3.40
N LEU A 303 1.54 21.05 -3.13
CA LEU A 303 2.89 21.41 -2.69
C LEU A 303 3.24 20.78 -1.33
N ILE A 304 2.30 20.84 -0.36
CA ILE A 304 2.47 20.22 0.95
C ILE A 304 2.63 18.69 0.80
N TYR A 305 1.79 18.06 -0.03
CA TYR A 305 1.86 16.62 -0.31
C TYR A 305 3.20 16.23 -0.94
N SER A 306 3.67 17.00 -1.91
CA SER A 306 4.96 16.75 -2.57
C SER A 306 6.12 16.88 -1.58
N LEU A 307 6.16 17.91 -0.75
CA LEU A 307 7.20 18.09 0.27
C LEU A 307 7.15 16.99 1.33
N THR A 308 5.95 16.57 1.75
CA THR A 308 5.76 15.44 2.67
C THR A 308 6.27 14.14 2.02
N GLY A 309 5.99 13.95 0.73
CA GLY A 309 6.49 12.83 -0.06
C GLY A 309 8.02 12.73 -0.03
N VAL A 310 8.74 13.85 -0.17
CA VAL A 310 10.23 13.87 -0.08
C VAL A 310 10.72 13.23 1.22
N GLY A 311 10.13 13.62 2.36
CA GLY A 311 10.48 13.06 3.67
C GLY A 311 10.22 11.56 3.77
N VAL A 312 9.10 11.10 3.24
CA VAL A 312 8.70 9.67 3.25
C VAL A 312 9.58 8.85 2.34
N GLY A 313 9.84 9.31 1.11
CA GLY A 313 10.72 8.61 0.17
C GLY A 313 12.14 8.47 0.71
N PHE A 314 12.67 9.54 1.30
CA PHE A 314 13.96 9.54 1.98
C PHE A 314 14.01 8.52 3.12
N GLY A 315 13.06 8.60 4.04
CA GLY A 315 13.02 7.75 5.21
C GLY A 315 12.76 6.28 4.88
N GLY A 316 11.91 6.01 3.90
CA GLY A 316 11.56 4.64 3.48
C GLY A 316 12.79 3.86 2.98
N VAL A 317 13.64 4.48 2.15
CA VAL A 317 14.87 3.85 1.65
C VAL A 317 15.83 3.54 2.81
N ILE A 318 16.04 4.51 3.71
CA ILE A 318 16.97 4.31 4.84
C ILE A 318 16.43 3.26 5.82
N ALA A 319 15.11 3.29 6.12
CA ALA A 319 14.47 2.32 7.02
C ALA A 319 14.61 0.88 6.49
N THR A 320 14.31 0.67 5.21
CA THR A 320 14.42 -0.63 4.57
C THR A 320 15.86 -1.14 4.56
N THR A 321 16.81 -0.28 4.19
CA THR A 321 18.24 -0.61 4.17
C THR A 321 18.75 -0.95 5.57
N TRP A 322 18.35 -0.20 6.58
CA TRP A 322 18.73 -0.45 7.97
C TRP A 322 18.19 -1.80 8.48
N LEU A 323 16.93 -2.11 8.18
CA LEU A 323 16.32 -3.38 8.57
C LEU A 323 17.05 -4.56 7.91
N GLN A 324 17.35 -4.46 6.61
CA GLN A 324 18.06 -5.50 5.86
C GLN A 324 19.48 -5.75 6.40
N LYS A 325 20.24 -4.68 6.71
CA LYS A 325 21.60 -4.80 7.25
C LYS A 325 21.66 -5.49 8.62
N ARG A 326 20.63 -5.38 9.43
CA ARG A 326 20.59 -5.92 10.81
C ARG A 326 19.84 -7.24 10.95
N THR A 327 19.25 -7.72 9.88
CA THR A 327 18.56 -9.02 9.88
C THR A 327 19.43 -10.08 9.22
N PRO A 328 19.74 -11.19 9.90
CA PRO A 328 20.43 -12.33 9.30
C PRO A 328 19.73 -12.80 8.02
N LEU A 329 20.51 -13.21 7.01
CA LEU A 329 19.98 -13.61 5.69
C LEU A 329 18.87 -14.66 5.78
N GLU A 330 19.00 -15.62 6.69
CA GLU A 330 18.03 -16.70 6.91
C GLU A 330 16.68 -16.20 7.45
N LEU A 331 16.67 -15.02 8.08
CA LEU A 331 15.49 -14.42 8.70
C LEU A 331 14.94 -13.22 7.92
N GLN A 332 15.66 -12.73 6.90
CA GLN A 332 15.25 -11.54 6.14
C GLN A 332 13.83 -11.65 5.58
N GLY A 333 13.47 -12.78 4.97
CA GLY A 333 12.13 -12.98 4.45
C GLY A 333 11.04 -12.91 5.53
N ARG A 334 11.30 -13.49 6.71
CA ARG A 334 10.36 -13.48 7.83
C ARG A 334 10.19 -12.09 8.45
N VAL A 335 11.30 -11.38 8.66
CA VAL A 335 11.28 -10.02 9.21
C VAL A 335 10.66 -9.04 8.23
N THR A 336 10.93 -9.17 6.92
CA THR A 336 10.28 -8.37 5.88
C THR A 336 8.77 -8.65 5.81
N GLY A 337 8.36 -9.90 5.95
CA GLY A 337 6.93 -10.27 6.03
C GLY A 337 6.24 -9.65 7.23
N LEU A 338 6.89 -9.67 8.41
CA LEU A 338 6.37 -9.00 9.61
C LEU A 338 6.31 -7.48 9.46
N HIS A 339 7.30 -6.87 8.79
CA HIS A 339 7.29 -5.46 8.46
C HIS A 339 6.10 -5.08 7.57
N MET A 340 5.87 -5.85 6.49
CA MET A 340 4.71 -5.66 5.61
C MET A 340 3.39 -5.87 6.37
N PHE A 341 3.30 -6.89 7.20
CA PHE A 341 2.13 -7.12 8.03
C PHE A 341 1.86 -5.92 8.97
N SER A 342 2.90 -5.42 9.65
CA SER A 342 2.78 -4.26 10.54
C SER A 342 2.32 -3.00 9.80
N ALA A 343 2.71 -2.84 8.54
CA ALA A 343 2.28 -1.72 7.70
C ALA A 343 0.79 -1.79 7.32
N ILE A 344 0.19 -2.98 7.28
CA ILE A 344 -1.19 -3.18 6.81
C ILE A 344 -2.16 -3.51 7.95
N ALA A 345 -1.65 -4.06 9.06
CA ALA A 345 -2.47 -4.61 10.13
C ALA A 345 -3.44 -3.60 10.75
N LEU A 346 -3.06 -2.33 10.79
CA LEU A 346 -3.88 -1.25 11.34
C LEU A 346 -4.67 -0.45 10.28
N ASP A 347 -4.59 -0.81 8.99
CA ASP A 347 -5.35 -0.16 7.91
C ASP A 347 -6.86 -0.08 8.20
N PRO A 348 -7.54 -1.17 8.66
CA PRO A 348 -8.95 -1.10 8.97
C PRO A 348 -9.27 -0.05 10.04
N PHE A 349 -8.45 -0.01 11.08
CA PHE A 349 -8.64 0.93 12.21
C PHE A 349 -8.33 2.36 11.79
N SER A 350 -7.31 2.58 10.93
CA SER A 350 -6.98 3.89 10.37
C SER A 350 -8.11 4.44 9.51
N ASN A 351 -8.69 3.62 8.65
CA ASN A 351 -9.82 4.01 7.80
C ASN A 351 -11.09 4.29 8.62
N ALA A 352 -11.38 3.46 9.63
CA ALA A 352 -12.49 3.69 10.55
C ALA A 352 -12.33 5.01 11.33
N PHE A 353 -11.13 5.24 11.87
CA PHE A 353 -10.77 6.48 12.56
C PHE A 353 -10.93 7.71 11.66
N ALA A 354 -10.39 7.64 10.44
CA ALA A 354 -10.49 8.74 9.50
C ALA A 354 -11.94 9.00 9.07
N GLY A 355 -12.73 7.96 8.82
CA GLY A 355 -14.14 8.09 8.51
C GLY A 355 -14.94 8.74 9.63
N PHE A 356 -14.72 8.30 10.88
CA PHE A 356 -15.35 8.91 12.06
C PHE A 356 -14.94 10.39 12.24
N MET A 357 -13.65 10.67 12.15
CA MET A 357 -13.14 12.03 12.31
C MET A 357 -13.61 12.97 11.20
N LEU A 358 -13.81 12.46 9.98
CA LEU A 358 -14.33 13.25 8.87
C LEU A 358 -15.74 13.80 9.16
N ASP A 359 -16.62 12.99 9.72
CA ASP A 359 -17.99 13.42 10.08
C ASP A 359 -17.99 14.43 11.23
N VAL A 360 -16.90 14.49 12.03
CA VAL A 360 -16.72 15.51 13.08
C VAL A 360 -16.09 16.79 12.54
N SER A 361 -14.94 16.67 11.89
CA SER A 361 -14.20 17.81 11.32
C SER A 361 -13.10 17.34 10.36
N LEU A 362 -13.18 17.81 9.11
CA LEU A 362 -12.14 17.56 8.11
C LEU A 362 -10.77 18.11 8.54
N THR A 363 -10.72 19.36 9.02
CA THR A 363 -9.48 19.96 9.55
C THR A 363 -9.01 19.20 10.81
N GLY A 364 -9.94 18.84 11.70
CA GLY A 364 -9.66 18.07 12.91
C GLY A 364 -9.02 16.72 12.61
N LEU A 365 -9.46 16.02 11.57
CA LEU A 365 -8.85 14.76 11.11
C LEU A 365 -7.35 14.93 10.86
N PHE A 366 -6.97 15.92 10.05
CA PHE A 366 -5.57 16.17 9.68
C PHE A 366 -4.72 16.66 10.86
N VAL A 367 -5.28 17.52 11.71
CA VAL A 367 -4.57 18.02 12.90
C VAL A 367 -4.32 16.92 13.91
N VAL A 368 -5.31 16.07 14.20
CA VAL A 368 -5.14 14.94 15.13
C VAL A 368 -4.14 13.92 14.56
N ALA A 369 -4.26 13.54 13.29
CA ALA A 369 -3.35 12.64 12.62
C ALA A 369 -1.91 13.17 12.62
N GLY A 370 -1.73 14.44 12.28
CA GLY A 370 -0.42 15.11 12.31
C GLY A 370 0.15 15.20 13.73
N SER A 371 -0.67 15.49 14.74
CA SER A 371 -0.25 15.51 16.15
C SER A 371 0.19 14.14 16.66
N LEU A 372 -0.53 13.07 16.28
CA LEU A 372 -0.13 11.70 16.57
C LEU A 372 1.24 11.38 15.97
N MET A 373 1.46 11.76 14.71
CA MET A 373 2.75 11.57 14.04
C MET A 373 3.88 12.33 14.73
N LEU A 374 3.65 13.60 15.12
CA LEU A 374 4.64 14.37 15.86
C LEU A 374 4.95 13.73 17.22
N GLY A 375 3.93 13.20 17.92
CA GLY A 375 4.10 12.45 19.16
C GLY A 375 4.95 11.19 19.00
N ILE A 376 4.70 10.41 17.95
CA ILE A 376 5.51 9.22 17.59
C ILE A 376 6.96 9.65 17.29
N GLY A 377 7.14 10.75 16.57
CA GLY A 377 8.46 11.31 16.25
C GLY A 377 9.23 11.72 17.50
N LEU A 378 8.59 12.39 18.45
CA LEU A 378 9.18 12.76 19.74
C LEU A 378 9.58 11.53 20.56
N LEU A 379 8.71 10.50 20.60
CA LEU A 379 9.04 9.23 21.27
C LEU A 379 10.23 8.53 20.59
N ALA A 380 10.30 8.51 19.27
CA ALA A 380 11.44 7.96 18.55
C ALA A 380 12.74 8.75 18.85
N TRP A 381 12.64 10.07 18.90
CA TRP A 381 13.75 10.95 19.22
C TRP A 381 14.26 10.77 20.65
N SER A 382 13.39 10.66 21.65
CA SER A 382 13.76 10.48 23.04
C SER A 382 14.57 9.19 23.30
N GLN A 383 14.35 8.17 22.47
CA GLN A 383 15.05 6.88 22.59
C GLN A 383 16.44 6.86 21.93
N ARG A 384 16.90 7.97 21.32
CA ARG A 384 18.21 8.02 20.62
C ARG A 384 19.40 7.73 21.53
N HIS A 385 19.35 8.12 22.80
CA HIS A 385 20.42 7.95 23.77
C HIS A 385 20.44 6.59 24.48
N GLN A 386 19.35 5.82 24.41
CA GLN A 386 19.28 4.50 25.08
C GLN A 386 19.83 3.34 24.23
N ARG A 387 20.37 3.61 23.04
CA ARG A 387 20.77 2.58 22.05
C ARG A 387 22.26 2.48 21.78
N GLU A 388 23.09 3.20 22.50
CA GLU A 388 24.56 3.12 22.42
C GLU A 388 25.18 2.20 23.47
N GLU A 389 24.38 1.59 24.36
CA GLU A 389 24.75 0.51 25.25
C GLU A 389 24.15 -0.82 24.75
#